data_008298f40fdca1da1be1ddda1926b76e
#
_entry.id   008298f40fdca1da1be1ddda1926b76e
#
_cell.length_a   1.000
_cell.length_b   1.000
_cell.length_c   1.000
_cell.angle_alpha   90.00
_cell.angle_beta   90.00
_cell.angle_gamma   90.00
#
_symmetry.space_group_name_H-M   'P 1'
#
loop_
_entity.id
_entity.type
_entity.pdbx_description
1 polymer ?
#
loop_
_entity_poly.entity_id
_entity_poly.type
_entity_poly.pdbx_seq_one_letter_code
_entity_poly.pdbx_strand_id
1 'polypeptide(L)'
;MSQVIQRQGLKPSDEANEEQIRLANKQGEALQEALKHMTQKEAHGGQKEAGDYVIAWANEKAEGMYMLRDGQLEWQEPQGENTHLEVAVCSAADGRFIPGLTVHATLVDRNGKEVGTHRQEFLWHPWLYHYGRNWQVPDEGPYTLRVRVDTPDFPRHDKTNGKIFTEPVEVEFQDIRLELGKK
;
A
#
# COMPACT_ATOMS: atom_id res chain seq x y z
N MET A 1 17.44 7.74 -20.53
CA MET A 1 16.65 6.71 -21.23
C MET A 1 16.13 5.76 -20.16
N SER A 2 14.86 5.87 -19.79
CA SER A 2 14.23 4.93 -18.86
C SER A 2 14.11 3.59 -19.56
N GLN A 3 14.79 2.57 -19.02
CA GLN A 3 14.52 1.20 -19.41
C GLN A 3 13.08 0.89 -18.99
N VAL A 4 12.21 0.68 -19.95
CA VAL A 4 10.89 0.07 -19.74
C VAL A 4 11.20 -1.37 -19.32
N ILE A 5 11.15 -1.63 -18.01
CA ILE A 5 11.22 -3.00 -17.49
C ILE A 5 9.96 -3.69 -18.00
N GLN A 6 10.14 -4.60 -18.96
CA GLN A 6 9.05 -5.39 -19.50
C GLN A 6 8.56 -6.30 -18.35
N ARG A 7 7.38 -6.00 -17.79
CA ARG A 7 6.75 -6.81 -16.74
C ARG A 7 6.64 -8.25 -17.22
N GLN A 8 7.28 -9.18 -16.53
CA GLN A 8 7.04 -10.60 -16.76
C GLN A 8 5.69 -10.93 -16.11
N GLY A 9 4.63 -10.98 -16.92
CA GLY A 9 3.32 -11.44 -16.49
C GLY A 9 3.36 -12.91 -16.05
N LEU A 10 2.33 -13.34 -15.35
CA LEU A 10 2.15 -14.73 -14.94
C LEU A 10 2.06 -15.64 -16.18
N LYS A 11 2.61 -16.85 -16.06
CA LYS A 11 2.61 -17.87 -17.12
C LYS A 11 1.65 -19.02 -16.76
N PRO A 12 1.02 -19.65 -17.74
CA PRO A 12 0.26 -20.88 -17.49
C PRO A 12 1.13 -21.94 -16.78
N SER A 13 0.50 -22.61 -15.81
CA SER A 13 1.13 -23.60 -14.95
C SER A 13 0.16 -24.73 -14.60
N ASP A 14 0.59 -25.66 -13.76
CA ASP A 14 -0.30 -26.71 -13.22
C ASP A 14 -1.36 -26.12 -12.27
N GLU A 15 -1.12 -24.92 -11.72
CA GLU A 15 -2.00 -24.25 -10.77
C GLU A 15 -2.92 -23.20 -11.42
N ALA A 16 -2.55 -22.67 -12.58
CA ALA A 16 -3.33 -21.64 -13.28
C ALA A 16 -3.23 -21.75 -14.80
N ASN A 17 -4.35 -22.00 -15.48
CA ASN A 17 -4.43 -21.98 -16.93
C ASN A 17 -4.57 -20.54 -17.47
N GLU A 18 -4.52 -20.37 -18.79
CA GLU A 18 -4.60 -19.06 -19.46
C GLU A 18 -5.86 -18.27 -19.10
N GLU A 19 -7.01 -18.93 -18.98
CA GLU A 19 -8.27 -18.28 -18.62
C GLU A 19 -8.23 -17.74 -17.18
N GLN A 20 -7.69 -18.52 -16.24
CA GLN A 20 -7.54 -18.13 -14.84
C GLN A 20 -6.55 -16.96 -14.70
N ILE A 21 -5.45 -16.96 -15.45
CA ILE A 21 -4.50 -15.82 -15.49
C ILE A 21 -5.19 -14.58 -16.08
N ARG A 22 -6.00 -14.74 -17.14
CA ARG A 22 -6.77 -13.62 -17.71
C ARG A 22 -7.76 -13.03 -16.69
N LEU A 23 -8.40 -13.87 -15.87
CA LEU A 23 -9.27 -13.38 -14.79
C LEU A 23 -8.49 -12.66 -13.68
N ALA A 24 -7.30 -13.15 -13.31
CA ALA A 24 -6.43 -12.48 -12.36
C ALA A 24 -6.00 -11.08 -12.86
N ASN A 25 -5.61 -10.97 -14.13
CA ASN A 25 -5.28 -9.69 -14.76
C ASN A 25 -6.46 -8.71 -14.74
N LYS A 26 -7.69 -9.15 -15.02
CA LYS A 26 -8.89 -8.29 -14.93
C LYS A 26 -9.15 -7.77 -13.51
N GLN A 27 -8.92 -8.58 -12.49
CA GLN A 27 -8.99 -8.12 -11.09
C GLN A 27 -7.96 -7.02 -10.83
N GLY A 28 -6.74 -7.22 -11.31
CA GLY A 28 -5.67 -6.22 -11.19
C GLY A 28 -5.99 -4.93 -11.94
N GLU A 29 -6.52 -5.01 -13.16
CA GLU A 29 -6.95 -3.84 -13.94
C GLU A 29 -7.99 -3.01 -13.18
N ALA A 30 -9.02 -3.65 -12.64
CA ALA A 30 -10.04 -2.98 -11.83
C ALA A 30 -9.46 -2.31 -10.58
N LEU A 31 -8.51 -2.98 -9.92
CA LEU A 31 -7.81 -2.42 -8.77
C LEU A 31 -6.94 -1.22 -9.16
N GLN A 32 -6.24 -1.29 -10.30
CA GLN A 32 -5.42 -0.15 -10.76
C GLN A 32 -6.28 1.08 -11.08
N GLU A 33 -7.51 0.92 -11.54
CA GLU A 33 -8.47 2.03 -11.69
C GLU A 33 -8.87 2.60 -10.33
N ALA A 34 -9.13 1.75 -9.34
CA ALA A 34 -9.42 2.17 -7.97
C ALA A 34 -8.23 2.95 -7.36
N LEU A 35 -7.00 2.46 -7.54
CA LEU A 35 -5.80 3.16 -7.07
C LEU A 35 -5.62 4.54 -7.73
N LYS A 36 -5.89 4.67 -9.02
CA LYS A 36 -5.88 5.98 -9.68
C LYS A 36 -6.92 6.93 -9.09
N HIS A 37 -8.09 6.41 -8.77
CA HIS A 37 -9.14 7.21 -8.11
C HIS A 37 -8.65 7.69 -6.74
N MET A 38 -8.14 6.78 -5.90
CA MET A 38 -7.61 7.07 -4.58
C MET A 38 -6.48 8.12 -4.65
N THR A 39 -5.47 7.91 -5.50
CA THR A 39 -4.24 8.74 -5.50
C THR A 39 -4.37 10.07 -6.26
N GLN A 40 -5.39 10.26 -7.10
CA GLN A 40 -5.51 11.40 -8.00
C GLN A 40 -6.78 12.22 -7.84
N LYS A 41 -7.86 11.63 -7.31
CA LYS A 41 -9.17 12.29 -7.23
C LYS A 41 -9.65 12.54 -5.81
N GLU A 42 -9.44 11.60 -4.90
CA GLU A 42 -9.95 11.69 -3.53
C GLU A 42 -8.91 12.20 -2.54
N ALA A 43 -7.63 11.91 -2.77
CA ALA A 43 -6.56 12.25 -1.86
C ALA A 43 -5.30 12.72 -2.59
N HIS A 44 -4.36 13.27 -1.85
CA HIS A 44 -3.00 13.46 -2.32
C HIS A 44 -2.27 12.12 -2.26
N GLY A 45 -1.65 11.71 -3.36
CA GLY A 45 -1.01 10.41 -3.40
C GLY A 45 -0.04 10.25 -4.57
N GLY A 46 0.50 9.05 -4.69
CA GLY A 46 1.40 8.68 -5.76
C GLY A 46 1.68 7.19 -5.76
N GLN A 47 2.38 6.70 -6.78
CA GLN A 47 2.78 5.30 -6.85
C GLN A 47 4.17 5.13 -7.46
N LYS A 48 4.86 4.06 -7.06
CA LYS A 48 6.15 3.61 -7.61
C LYS A 48 6.21 2.10 -7.73
N GLU A 49 6.98 1.63 -8.70
CA GLU A 49 7.33 0.22 -8.84
C GLU A 49 8.65 -0.07 -8.15
N ALA A 50 8.73 -1.21 -7.44
CA ALA A 50 9.95 -1.72 -6.82
C ALA A 50 9.95 -3.24 -6.83
N GLY A 51 10.87 -3.86 -7.57
CA GLY A 51 10.92 -5.31 -7.73
C GLY A 51 9.60 -5.87 -8.23
N ASP A 52 9.06 -6.84 -7.51
CA ASP A 52 7.79 -7.50 -7.84
C ASP A 52 6.54 -6.71 -7.40
N TYR A 53 6.71 -5.46 -6.92
CA TYR A 53 5.65 -4.69 -6.29
C TYR A 53 5.35 -3.38 -7.02
N VAL A 54 4.09 -2.98 -6.98
CA VAL A 54 3.63 -1.61 -7.18
C VAL A 54 3.16 -1.09 -5.83
N ILE A 55 3.77 -0.03 -5.34
CA ILE A 55 3.46 0.58 -4.06
C ILE A 55 2.81 1.94 -4.33
N ALA A 56 1.56 2.09 -3.89
CA ALA A 56 0.81 3.34 -3.94
C ALA A 56 0.59 3.87 -2.53
N TRP A 57 0.52 5.18 -2.38
CA TRP A 57 0.17 5.83 -1.12
C TRP A 57 -0.89 6.90 -1.37
N ALA A 58 -1.67 7.17 -0.35
CA ALA A 58 -2.57 8.29 -0.27
C ALA A 58 -2.62 8.84 1.16
N ASN A 59 -3.14 10.06 1.30
CA ASN A 59 -3.27 10.70 2.59
C ASN A 59 -4.60 11.44 2.68
N GLU A 60 -5.25 11.28 3.81
CA GLU A 60 -6.48 11.96 4.19
C GLU A 60 -6.41 12.46 5.65
N LYS A 61 -7.44 13.15 6.10
CA LYS A 61 -7.62 13.51 7.52
C LYS A 61 -7.74 12.24 8.38
N ALA A 62 -7.31 12.33 9.63
CA ALA A 62 -7.47 11.22 10.58
C ALA A 62 -8.94 10.83 10.74
N GLU A 63 -9.21 9.54 10.80
CA GLU A 63 -10.56 8.97 10.81
C GLU A 63 -10.76 7.92 11.90
N GLY A 64 -12.02 7.78 12.35
CA GLY A 64 -12.41 6.74 13.28
C GLY A 64 -12.46 5.38 12.61
N MET A 65 -12.26 4.33 13.40
CA MET A 65 -12.26 2.94 12.93
C MET A 65 -12.91 2.02 13.93
N TYR A 66 -13.58 0.97 13.44
CA TYR A 66 -13.98 -0.14 14.29
C TYR A 66 -12.77 -1.03 14.61
N MET A 67 -12.51 -1.20 15.90
CA MET A 67 -11.49 -2.11 16.42
C MET A 67 -12.15 -3.31 17.11
N LEU A 68 -11.67 -4.51 16.83
CA LEU A 68 -12.13 -5.72 17.53
C LEU A 68 -11.42 -5.80 18.89
N ARG A 69 -12.20 -5.67 19.98
CA ARG A 69 -11.72 -5.82 21.36
C ARG A 69 -12.62 -6.79 22.11
N ASP A 70 -12.04 -7.76 22.74
CA ASP A 70 -12.76 -8.78 23.53
C ASP A 70 -13.96 -9.42 22.79
N GLY A 71 -13.83 -9.59 21.47
CA GLY A 71 -14.85 -10.17 20.60
C GLY A 71 -15.96 -9.21 20.17
N GLN A 72 -15.85 -7.92 20.49
CA GLN A 72 -16.81 -6.89 20.09
C GLN A 72 -16.14 -5.82 19.21
N LEU A 73 -16.89 -5.28 18.27
CA LEU A 73 -16.45 -4.13 17.46
C LEU A 73 -16.76 -2.83 18.22
N GLU A 74 -15.71 -2.10 18.56
CA GLU A 74 -15.78 -0.80 19.20
C GLU A 74 -15.31 0.28 18.27
N TRP A 75 -16.10 1.33 18.08
CA TRP A 75 -15.70 2.50 17.32
C TRP A 75 -14.69 3.34 18.11
N GLN A 76 -13.56 3.66 17.47
CA GLN A 76 -12.49 4.48 18.05
C GLN A 76 -12.24 5.71 17.22
N GLU A 77 -12.46 6.88 17.84
CA GLU A 77 -12.08 8.15 17.26
C GLU A 77 -10.57 8.41 17.42
N PRO A 78 -9.95 9.16 16.48
CA PRO A 78 -8.57 9.62 16.64
C PRO A 78 -8.41 10.45 17.93
N GLN A 79 -7.46 10.12 18.79
CA GLN A 79 -7.25 10.82 20.07
C GLN A 79 -6.31 12.02 19.92
N GLY A 80 -5.15 11.83 19.37
CA GLY A 80 -4.16 12.88 19.10
C GLY A 80 -3.69 12.93 17.65
N GLU A 81 -4.09 11.91 16.87
CA GLU A 81 -3.74 11.80 15.46
C GLU A 81 -4.51 12.85 14.65
N ASN A 82 -3.88 13.36 13.61
CA ASN A 82 -4.39 14.45 12.78
C ASN A 82 -4.29 14.18 11.27
N THR A 83 -3.83 13.02 10.87
CA THR A 83 -3.77 12.60 9.47
C THR A 83 -3.86 11.08 9.36
N HIS A 84 -4.42 10.57 8.27
CA HIS A 84 -4.46 9.14 7.92
C HIS A 84 -3.58 8.89 6.72
N LEU A 85 -2.64 7.95 6.84
CA LEU A 85 -1.76 7.54 5.76
C LEU A 85 -2.14 6.14 5.29
N GLU A 86 -2.40 6.01 4.00
CA GLU A 86 -2.77 4.78 3.33
C GLU A 86 -1.64 4.29 2.42
N VAL A 87 -1.44 2.98 2.37
CA VAL A 87 -0.49 2.32 1.47
C VAL A 87 -1.16 1.11 0.84
N ALA A 88 -1.24 1.07 -0.48
CA ALA A 88 -1.65 -0.12 -1.21
C ALA A 88 -0.42 -0.78 -1.84
N VAL A 89 -0.28 -2.08 -1.64
CA VAL A 89 0.81 -2.88 -2.22
C VAL A 89 0.22 -3.93 -3.15
N CYS A 90 0.61 -3.86 -4.42
CA CYS A 90 0.09 -4.71 -5.47
C CYS A 90 1.22 -5.49 -6.15
N SER A 91 0.85 -6.63 -6.73
CA SER A 91 1.75 -7.40 -7.60
C SER A 91 2.06 -6.63 -8.88
N ALA A 92 3.32 -6.46 -9.22
CA ALA A 92 3.71 -5.88 -10.51
C ALA A 92 3.38 -6.80 -11.69
N ALA A 93 3.21 -8.11 -11.47
CA ALA A 93 2.93 -9.08 -12.52
C ALA A 93 1.49 -8.97 -13.06
N ASP A 94 0.51 -8.70 -12.20
CA ASP A 94 -0.91 -8.71 -12.57
C ASP A 94 -1.76 -7.58 -11.94
N GLY A 95 -1.17 -6.73 -11.11
CA GLY A 95 -1.84 -5.57 -10.52
C GLY A 95 -2.74 -5.87 -9.32
N ARG A 96 -2.88 -7.13 -8.88
CA ARG A 96 -3.73 -7.48 -7.74
C ARG A 96 -3.12 -7.05 -6.42
N PHE A 97 -3.97 -6.65 -5.47
CA PHE A 97 -3.56 -6.35 -4.09
C PHE A 97 -2.96 -7.60 -3.42
N ILE A 98 -1.90 -7.39 -2.63
CA ILE A 98 -1.23 -8.46 -1.89
C ILE A 98 -1.58 -8.32 -0.41
N PRO A 99 -2.42 -9.19 0.14
CA PRO A 99 -2.72 -9.23 1.58
C PRO A 99 -1.59 -9.89 2.37
N GLY A 100 -1.61 -9.70 3.71
CA GLY A 100 -0.71 -10.42 4.62
C GLY A 100 0.74 -9.95 4.60
N LEU A 101 1.01 -8.73 4.13
CA LEU A 101 2.35 -8.14 4.14
C LEU A 101 2.64 -7.42 5.45
N THR A 102 3.92 -7.34 5.80
CA THR A 102 4.43 -6.40 6.79
C THR A 102 4.90 -5.15 6.08
N VAL A 103 4.17 -4.05 6.28
CA VAL A 103 4.41 -2.76 5.63
C VAL A 103 4.75 -1.73 6.70
N HIS A 104 5.86 -1.01 6.52
CA HIS A 104 6.27 0.10 7.38
C HIS A 104 6.30 1.39 6.57
N ALA A 105 5.82 2.46 7.17
CA ALA A 105 5.98 3.81 6.66
C ALA A 105 6.84 4.63 7.62
N THR A 106 7.74 5.43 7.06
CA THR A 106 8.58 6.38 7.79
C THR A 106 8.39 7.76 7.20
N LEU A 107 8.09 8.74 8.04
CA LEU A 107 8.07 10.15 7.65
C LEU A 107 9.35 10.85 8.12
N VAL A 108 10.00 11.54 7.19
CA VAL A 108 11.22 12.33 7.43
C VAL A 108 10.94 13.78 7.05
N ASP A 109 11.22 14.71 7.95
CA ASP A 109 11.01 16.13 7.70
C ASP A 109 12.06 16.74 6.73
N ARG A 110 11.84 18.00 6.35
CA ARG A 110 12.76 18.76 5.46
C ARG A 110 14.19 18.90 5.98
N ASN A 111 14.44 18.67 7.27
CA ASN A 111 15.77 18.76 7.88
C ASN A 111 16.43 17.37 7.95
N GLY A 112 15.81 16.34 7.42
CA GLY A 112 16.29 14.96 7.49
C GLY A 112 16.01 14.27 8.83
N LYS A 113 15.19 14.87 9.70
CA LYS A 113 14.81 14.27 10.98
C LYS A 113 13.62 13.35 10.79
N GLU A 114 13.74 12.13 11.28
CA GLU A 114 12.63 11.19 11.34
C GLU A 114 11.55 11.69 12.31
N VAL A 115 10.32 11.82 11.80
CA VAL A 115 9.12 12.17 12.59
C VAL A 115 8.57 10.91 13.25
N GLY A 116 8.63 9.78 12.55
CA GLY A 116 8.26 8.49 13.08
C GLY A 116 8.34 7.39 12.03
N THR A 117 8.44 6.15 12.52
CA THR A 117 8.33 4.93 11.72
C THR A 117 7.26 4.04 12.33
N HIS A 118 6.25 3.67 11.55
CA HIS A 118 5.14 2.87 12.02
C HIS A 118 4.77 1.77 11.04
N ARG A 119 4.39 0.61 11.59
CA ARG A 119 3.72 -0.41 10.82
C ARG A 119 2.37 0.10 10.37
N GLN A 120 2.04 -0.13 9.10
CA GLN A 120 0.74 0.13 8.52
C GLN A 120 -0.08 -1.15 8.63
N GLU A 121 -1.19 -1.09 9.36
CA GLU A 121 -2.04 -2.27 9.57
C GLU A 121 -2.90 -2.54 8.34
N PHE A 122 -3.24 -3.81 8.11
CA PHE A 122 -4.20 -4.16 7.06
C PHE A 122 -5.60 -3.67 7.47
N LEU A 123 -6.23 -2.87 6.59
CA LEU A 123 -7.54 -2.26 6.81
C LEU A 123 -8.56 -2.75 5.80
N TRP A 124 -9.75 -3.09 6.30
CA TRP A 124 -10.92 -3.24 5.47
C TRP A 124 -11.49 -1.86 5.10
N HIS A 125 -11.74 -1.63 3.83
CA HIS A 125 -12.44 -0.45 3.34
C HIS A 125 -13.50 -0.88 2.32
N PRO A 126 -14.67 -0.22 2.21
CA PRO A 126 -15.80 -0.68 1.39
C PRO A 126 -15.49 -0.81 -0.10
N TRP A 127 -14.47 -0.14 -0.63
CA TRP A 127 -14.12 -0.20 -2.04
C TRP A 127 -12.64 -0.53 -2.34
N LEU A 128 -11.73 -0.36 -1.37
CA LEU A 128 -10.30 -0.58 -1.58
C LEU A 128 -9.58 -1.05 -0.30
N TYR A 129 -9.18 -2.32 -0.25
CA TYR A 129 -8.29 -2.78 0.81
C TYR A 129 -6.94 -2.06 0.73
N HIS A 130 -6.41 -1.67 1.88
CA HIS A 130 -5.10 -1.04 1.98
C HIS A 130 -4.43 -1.34 3.33
N TYR A 131 -3.17 -0.97 3.45
CA TYR A 131 -2.45 -0.87 4.72
C TYR A 131 -2.51 0.58 5.15
N GLY A 132 -2.87 0.86 6.40
CA GLY A 132 -3.01 2.24 6.83
C GLY A 132 -2.90 2.44 8.33
N ARG A 133 -2.80 3.70 8.71
CA ARG A 133 -2.75 4.12 10.10
C ARG A 133 -3.03 5.61 10.23
N ASN A 134 -3.66 6.00 11.33
CA ASN A 134 -3.67 7.39 11.77
C ASN A 134 -2.32 7.79 12.36
N TRP A 135 -1.86 8.99 12.04
CA TRP A 135 -0.60 9.56 12.48
C TRP A 135 -0.82 10.88 13.21
N GLN A 136 0.07 11.19 14.15
CA GLN A 136 0.20 12.51 14.72
C GLN A 136 1.47 13.16 14.12
N VAL A 137 1.30 14.23 13.35
CA VAL A 137 2.40 14.98 12.74
C VAL A 137 2.35 16.45 13.15
N PRO A 138 3.49 17.14 13.21
CA PRO A 138 3.55 18.53 13.68
C PRO A 138 2.96 19.54 12.69
N ASP A 139 3.05 19.29 11.39
CA ASP A 139 2.60 20.19 10.31
C ASP A 139 2.31 19.42 9.01
N GLU A 140 1.92 20.11 7.94
CA GLU A 140 1.61 19.54 6.63
C GLU A 140 2.85 19.10 5.82
N GLY A 141 4.02 19.34 6.29
CA GLY A 141 5.28 19.06 5.58
C GLY A 141 5.90 20.26 4.86
N PRO A 142 6.73 20.05 3.83
CA PRO A 142 6.92 18.79 3.09
C PRO A 142 7.69 17.72 3.85
N TYR A 143 7.35 16.45 3.57
CA TYR A 143 8.03 15.27 4.09
C TYR A 143 8.60 14.40 2.97
N THR A 144 9.55 13.54 3.32
CA THR A 144 9.86 12.33 2.55
C THR A 144 9.16 11.15 3.22
N LEU A 145 8.30 10.46 2.47
CA LEU A 145 7.68 9.21 2.88
C LEU A 145 8.52 8.06 2.35
N ARG A 146 9.03 7.21 3.24
CA ARG A 146 9.63 5.92 2.92
C ARG A 146 8.63 4.83 3.21
N VAL A 147 8.40 3.95 2.24
CA VAL A 147 7.56 2.77 2.43
C VAL A 147 8.42 1.54 2.22
N ARG A 148 8.53 0.73 3.25
CA ARG A 148 9.22 -0.56 3.24
C ARG A 148 8.20 -1.70 3.31
N VAL A 149 8.38 -2.68 2.43
CA VAL A 149 7.65 -3.95 2.43
C VAL A 149 8.66 -5.06 2.71
N ASP A 150 8.44 -5.79 3.80
CA ASP A 150 9.28 -6.93 4.14
C ASP A 150 8.94 -8.14 3.25
N THR A 151 9.92 -9.04 3.07
CA THR A 151 9.67 -10.30 2.35
C THR A 151 8.55 -11.07 3.04
N PRO A 152 7.44 -11.38 2.34
CA PRO A 152 6.35 -12.12 2.94
C PRO A 152 6.71 -13.58 3.22
N ASP A 153 6.17 -14.13 4.30
CA ASP A 153 6.38 -15.51 4.75
C ASP A 153 5.27 -16.48 4.31
N PHE A 154 4.22 -15.98 3.64
CA PHE A 154 3.15 -16.84 3.17
C PHE A 154 3.63 -17.84 2.10
N PRO A 155 3.10 -19.09 2.07
CA PRO A 155 3.42 -20.07 1.05
C PRO A 155 3.00 -19.62 -0.36
N ARG A 156 3.78 -20.00 -1.38
CA ARG A 156 3.48 -19.77 -2.81
C ARG A 156 3.19 -21.10 -3.46
N HIS A 157 1.96 -21.30 -3.92
CA HIS A 157 1.45 -22.56 -4.41
C HIS A 157 1.57 -22.68 -5.94
N ASP A 158 2.76 -22.45 -6.49
CA ASP A 158 3.04 -22.59 -7.93
C ASP A 158 4.53 -22.74 -8.20
N LYS A 159 4.95 -23.80 -8.87
CA LYS A 159 6.37 -24.01 -9.22
C LYS A 159 6.86 -23.05 -10.30
N THR A 160 5.97 -22.64 -11.21
CA THR A 160 6.29 -21.77 -12.35
C THR A 160 6.36 -20.31 -11.94
N ASN A 161 5.35 -19.82 -11.21
CA ASN A 161 5.18 -18.41 -10.85
C ASN A 161 5.57 -18.11 -9.39
N GLY A 162 5.74 -19.12 -8.55
CA GLY A 162 5.86 -18.96 -7.09
C GLY A 162 7.19 -18.40 -6.60
N LYS A 163 8.20 -18.23 -7.47
CA LYS A 163 9.44 -17.51 -7.12
C LYS A 163 9.28 -16.01 -7.28
N ILE A 164 8.36 -15.44 -6.53
CA ILE A 164 7.96 -14.03 -6.54
C ILE A 164 7.98 -13.46 -5.12
N PHE A 165 8.18 -12.17 -4.97
CA PHE A 165 8.24 -11.46 -3.68
C PHE A 165 9.36 -11.99 -2.78
N THR A 166 10.52 -12.27 -3.36
CA THR A 166 11.64 -12.93 -2.65
C THR A 166 12.52 -11.96 -1.88
N GLU A 167 12.44 -10.68 -2.18
CA GLU A 167 13.27 -9.64 -1.56
C GLU A 167 12.41 -8.55 -0.91
N PRO A 168 12.86 -7.97 0.20
CA PRO A 168 12.24 -6.78 0.74
C PRO A 168 12.47 -5.60 -0.21
N VAL A 169 11.54 -4.67 -0.24
CA VAL A 169 11.67 -3.45 -1.05
C VAL A 169 11.43 -2.21 -0.22
N GLU A 170 12.03 -1.10 -0.63
CA GLU A 170 11.78 0.21 -0.06
C GLU A 170 11.65 1.23 -1.20
N VAL A 171 10.69 2.13 -1.09
CA VAL A 171 10.49 3.26 -2.00
C VAL A 171 10.40 4.56 -1.22
N GLU A 172 10.86 5.65 -1.82
CA GLU A 172 10.72 7.00 -1.26
C GLU A 172 9.82 7.86 -2.15
N PHE A 173 8.95 8.63 -1.51
CA PHE A 173 8.16 9.71 -2.12
C PHE A 173 8.59 11.02 -1.49
N GLN A 174 9.18 11.91 -2.28
CA GLN A 174 9.73 13.17 -1.80
C GLN A 174 8.72 14.30 -1.92
N ASP A 175 8.90 15.34 -1.11
CA ASP A 175 8.12 16.57 -1.10
C ASP A 175 6.61 16.36 -0.93
N ILE A 176 6.22 15.30 -0.21
CA ILE A 176 4.79 15.04 0.05
C ILE A 176 4.24 16.04 1.05
N ARG A 177 2.97 16.42 0.86
CA ARG A 177 2.20 17.20 1.83
C ARG A 177 1.04 16.39 2.35
N LEU A 178 0.77 16.54 3.63
CA LEU A 178 -0.26 15.79 4.33
C LEU A 178 -1.47 16.70 4.58
N GLU A 179 -2.66 16.17 4.36
CA GLU A 179 -3.91 16.79 4.79
C GLU A 179 -4.09 16.55 6.28
N LEU A 180 -4.29 17.63 7.04
CA LEU A 180 -4.44 17.57 8.49
C LEU A 180 -5.89 17.81 8.91
N GLY A 181 -6.26 17.22 10.03
CA GLY A 181 -7.57 17.34 10.65
C GLY A 181 -8.15 15.98 11.01
N LYS A 182 -9.44 15.98 11.35
CA LYS A 182 -10.24 14.77 11.62
C LYS A 182 -11.47 14.78 10.72
N LYS A 183 -11.84 13.60 10.20
CA LYS A 183 -13.14 13.40 9.52
C LYS A 183 -14.26 13.31 10.54
#